data_e98662f53e9ee4d314d40ce640b472b5
#
_entry.id   e98662f53e9ee4d314d40ce640b472b5
#
_cell.length_a   1.000
_cell.length_b   1.000
_cell.length_c   1.000
_cell.angle_alpha   90.00
_cell.angle_beta   90.00
_cell.angle_gamma   90.00
#
_symmetry.space_group_name_H-M   'P 1'
#
loop_
_entity.id
_entity.type
_entity.pdbx_description
1 polymer ?
#
loop_
_entity_poly.entity_id
_entity_poly.type
_entity_poly.pdbx_seq_one_letter_code
_entity_poly.pdbx_strand_id
1 'polypeptide(L)' 'METRTRSIPSAAALVVAGHQITRILKRNGSATICFGPEAEETLVAFIRAKDRIDQLVEETTEVRS' A
#
# COMPACT_ATOMS: atom_id res chain seq x y z
N MET A 1 -1.87 4.10 -17.74
CA MET A 1 -1.96 2.92 -16.94
C MET A 1 -2.39 3.27 -15.54
N GLU A 2 -3.31 2.53 -14.96
CA GLU A 2 -3.73 2.88 -13.61
C GLU A 2 -3.00 2.02 -12.59
N THR A 3 -2.91 2.55 -11.39
CA THR A 3 -2.32 1.85 -10.26
C THR A 3 -3.43 1.17 -9.48
N ARG A 4 -3.27 -0.11 -9.18
CA ARG A 4 -4.29 -0.87 -8.49
C ARG A 4 -3.72 -1.54 -7.26
N THR A 5 -4.53 -1.63 -6.22
CA THR A 5 -4.14 -2.37 -5.04
C THR A 5 -5.37 -2.97 -4.40
N ARG A 6 -5.21 -4.13 -3.81
CA ARG A 6 -6.26 -4.75 -3.03
C ARG A 6 -6.06 -4.53 -1.55
N SER A 7 -4.95 -3.96 -1.19
CA SER A 7 -4.59 -3.77 0.20
C SER A 7 -5.18 -2.45 0.69
N ILE A 8 -6.04 -2.52 1.68
CA ILE A 8 -6.60 -1.30 2.25
C ILE A 8 -5.51 -0.42 2.86
N PRO A 9 -4.56 -0.97 3.63
CA PRO A 9 -3.49 -0.11 4.15
C PRO A 9 -2.68 0.57 3.05
N SER A 10 -2.40 -0.13 1.94
CA SER A 10 -1.68 0.49 0.84
C SER A 10 -2.51 1.61 0.22
N ALA A 11 -3.81 1.36 0.03
CA ALA A 11 -4.68 2.38 -0.54
C ALA A 11 -4.74 3.59 0.38
N ALA A 12 -4.81 3.35 1.69
CA ALA A 12 -4.84 4.45 2.65
C ALA A 12 -3.56 5.27 2.56
N ALA A 13 -2.42 4.61 2.40
CA ALA A 13 -1.16 5.31 2.27
C ALA A 13 -1.15 6.21 1.03
N LEU A 14 -1.72 5.72 -0.06
CA LEU A 14 -1.79 6.53 -1.27
C LEU A 14 -2.69 7.74 -1.09
N VAL A 15 -3.81 7.56 -0.40
CA VAL A 15 -4.71 8.68 -0.16
C VAL A 15 -4.02 9.73 0.72
N VAL A 16 -3.32 9.29 1.75
CA VAL A 16 -2.62 10.21 2.63
C VAL A 16 -1.54 10.97 1.86
N ALA A 17 -0.94 10.32 0.88
CA ALA A 17 0.09 10.95 0.07
C ALA A 17 -0.49 11.93 -0.96
N GLY A 18 -1.81 12.03 -1.06
CA GLY A 18 -2.42 13.00 -1.93
C GLY A 18 -2.96 12.44 -3.24
N HIS A 19 -2.89 11.12 -3.42
CA HIS A 19 -3.42 10.52 -4.63
C HIS A 19 -4.91 10.30 -4.48
N GLN A 20 -5.62 10.38 -5.59
CA GLN A 20 -7.07 10.25 -5.56
C GLN A 20 -7.49 8.91 -6.11
N ILE A 21 -8.50 8.32 -5.47
CA ILE A 21 -9.08 7.10 -5.95
C ILE A 21 -9.86 7.41 -7.21
N THR A 22 -9.54 6.71 -8.31
CA THR A 22 -10.22 6.93 -9.56
C THR A 22 -11.43 6.02 -9.70
N ARG A 23 -11.38 4.82 -9.11
CA ARG A 23 -12.54 3.94 -9.09
C ARG A 23 -12.25 2.76 -8.18
N ILE A 24 -13.31 2.08 -7.80
CA ILE A 24 -13.21 0.89 -6.97
C ILE A 24 -13.96 -0.23 -7.68
N LEU A 25 -13.28 -1.35 -7.85
CA LEU A 25 -13.86 -2.53 -8.48
C LEU A 25 -14.16 -3.54 -7.40
N LYS A 26 -15.40 -3.96 -7.30
CA LYS A 26 -15.80 -4.95 -6.31
C LYS A 26 -16.23 -6.21 -7.00
N ARG A 27 -15.79 -7.33 -6.45
CA ARG A 27 -16.14 -8.61 -7.04
C ARG A 27 -16.03 -9.70 -5.99
N ASN A 28 -17.13 -10.41 -5.76
CA ASN A 28 -17.11 -11.57 -4.85
C ASN A 28 -16.50 -11.27 -3.50
N GLY A 29 -16.85 -10.14 -2.94
CA GLY A 29 -16.38 -9.82 -1.60
C GLY A 29 -15.01 -9.19 -1.53
N SER A 30 -14.32 -9.05 -2.65
CA SER A 30 -13.05 -8.35 -2.64
C SER A 30 -13.18 -7.03 -3.37
N ALA A 31 -12.29 -6.12 -3.07
CA ALA A 31 -12.28 -4.80 -3.69
C ALA A 31 -10.88 -4.48 -4.19
N THR A 32 -10.83 -3.91 -5.38
CA THR A 32 -9.59 -3.39 -5.94
C THR A 32 -9.74 -1.89 -6.03
N ILE A 33 -8.84 -1.18 -5.41
CA ILE A 33 -8.86 0.28 -5.39
C ILE A 33 -7.89 0.78 -6.45
N CYS A 34 -8.38 1.65 -7.32
CA CYS A 34 -7.62 2.13 -8.46
C CYS A 34 -7.26 3.59 -8.29
N PHE A 35 -6.06 3.91 -8.69
CA PHE A 35 -5.52 5.26 -8.63
C PHE A 35 -4.92 5.61 -9.98
N GLY A 36 -4.56 6.87 -10.18
CA GLY A 36 -3.88 7.26 -11.39
C GLY A 36 -2.49 6.67 -11.50
N PRO A 37 -1.87 6.76 -12.69
CA PRO A 37 -0.56 6.13 -12.89
C PRO A 37 0.53 6.74 -12.03
N GLU A 38 0.39 7.98 -11.62
CA GLU A 38 1.42 8.62 -10.80
C GLU A 38 1.48 8.02 -9.40
N ALA A 39 0.46 7.28 -8.98
CA ALA A 39 0.45 6.67 -7.66
C ALA A 39 1.36 5.46 -7.58
N GLU A 40 1.78 4.92 -8.71
CA GLU A 40 2.57 3.71 -8.70
C GLU A 40 3.88 3.90 -7.98
N GLU A 41 4.54 5.01 -8.20
CA GLU A 41 5.81 5.29 -7.56
C GLU A 41 5.66 5.32 -6.05
N THR A 42 4.59 5.96 -5.59
CA THR A 42 4.32 6.03 -4.15
C THR A 42 4.00 4.65 -3.60
N LEU A 43 3.24 3.86 -4.36
CA LEU A 43 2.90 2.51 -3.91
C LEU A 43 4.14 1.64 -3.78
N VAL A 44 5.03 1.71 -4.75
CA VAL A 44 6.28 0.94 -4.69
C VAL A 44 7.11 1.38 -3.48
N ALA A 45 7.19 2.68 -3.24
CA ALA A 45 7.94 3.18 -2.11
C ALA A 45 7.33 2.70 -0.79
N PHE A 46 6.00 2.66 -0.71
CA PHE A 46 5.33 2.18 0.49
C PHE A 46 5.63 0.70 0.72
N ILE A 47 5.56 -0.11 -0.33
CA ILE A 47 5.82 -1.54 -0.21
C ILE A 47 7.26 -1.79 0.22
N ARG A 48 8.20 -1.05 -0.33
CA ARG A 48 9.60 -1.20 0.05
C ARG A 48 9.82 -0.81 1.49
N ALA A 49 9.19 0.27 1.93
CA ALA A 49 9.32 0.70 3.31
C ALA A 49 8.74 -0.33 4.26
N LYS A 50 7.60 -0.92 3.88
CA LYS A 50 6.97 -1.93 4.70
C LYS A 50 7.86 -3.18 4.81
N ASP A 51 8.43 -3.60 3.68
CA ASP A 51 9.32 -4.76 3.70
C ASP A 51 10.53 -4.50 4.56
N ARG A 52 11.08 -3.29 4.50
CA ARG A 52 12.22 -2.96 5.32
C ARG A 52 11.89 -2.98 6.80
N ILE A 53 10.71 -2.48 7.16
CA ILE A 53 10.29 -2.50 8.55
C ILE A 53 10.10 -3.93 9.02
N ASP A 54 9.46 -4.75 8.20
CA ASP A 54 9.27 -6.16 8.53
C ASP A 54 10.61 -6.84 8.78
N GLN A 55 11.59 -6.52 7.94
CA GLN A 55 12.91 -7.09 8.07
C GLN A 55 13.58 -6.66 9.37
N LEU A 56 13.45 -5.40 9.72
CA LEU A 56 14.03 -4.89 10.95
C LEU A 56 13.38 -5.54 12.16
N VAL A 57 12.08 -5.75 12.11
CA VAL A 57 11.38 -6.41 13.20
C VAL A 57 11.90 -7.83 13.37
N GLU A 58 12.13 -8.52 12.27
CA GLU A 58 12.64 -9.88 12.35
C GLU A 58 14.05 -9.94 12.89
N GLU A 59 14.87 -8.96 12.54
CA GLU A 59 16.24 -8.95 13.01
C GLU A 59 16.35 -8.59 14.46
N THR A 60 15.37 -7.88 14.98
CA THR A 60 15.38 -7.45 16.37
C THR A 60 14.76 -8.54 17.21
N THR A 61 15.60 -9.32 17.85
CA THR A 61 15.06 -10.34 18.57
C THR A 61 14.61 -9.96 19.87
N GLU A 62 14.79 -9.02 20.53
CA GLU A 62 14.43 -8.80 21.73
C GLU A 62 13.83 -7.84 22.08
N VAL A 63 13.18 -7.65 22.59
CA VAL A 63 12.59 -6.76 22.89
C VAL A 63 12.17 -6.75 24.09
N ARG A 64 12.26 -6.81 24.87
CA ARG A 64 12.01 -6.74 25.99
C ARG A 64 11.66 -5.79 26.47
N SER A 65 11.11 -5.60 26.81
CA SER A 65 10.89 -4.61 27.34
C SER A 65 10.54 -4.48 28.39
#